data_5e6a52edb510abf558f4b838784181be
#
_entry.id   5e6a52edb510abf558f4b838784181be
#
_cell.length_a   1.000
_cell.length_b   1.000
_cell.length_c   1.000
_cell.angle_alpha   90.00
_cell.angle_beta   90.00
_cell.angle_gamma   90.00
#
_symmetry.space_group_name_H-M   'P 1'
#
loop_
_entity.id
_entity.type
_entity.pdbx_description
1 polymer ?
#
loop_
_entity_poly.entity_id
_entity_poly.type
_entity_poly.pdbx_seq_one_letter_code
_entity_poly.pdbx_strand_id
1 'polypeptide(L)'
;MKNRNLIYLGLYAVVAYLLYKKFSNKVSVAEAKEVLNDWKKNFDSKNLDGIVNNYSQDGILVSTFGDILTGREAIKEYFIGLFKKDKLSVDYLDEPQVMELNGAITLTGLYQFNYSENGKMTNVKSRYSFICKKTNGKVYIIKQHSSVAN
;
A
#
# COMPACT_ATOMS: atom_id res chain seq x y z
N MET A 1 9.31 33.86 -36.07
CA MET A 1 10.32 32.88 -35.60
C MET A 1 10.51 32.82 -34.07
N LYS A 2 10.28 33.89 -33.29
CA LYS A 2 10.45 33.92 -31.83
C LYS A 2 9.50 32.97 -31.04
N ASN A 3 8.27 32.78 -31.50
CA ASN A 3 7.27 31.99 -30.73
C ASN A 3 7.47 30.46 -30.79
N ARG A 4 8.10 29.93 -31.84
CA ARG A 4 8.36 28.49 -31.96
C ARG A 4 9.37 27.99 -30.93
N ASN A 5 10.43 28.80 -30.66
CA ASN A 5 11.47 28.43 -29.68
C ASN A 5 10.92 28.42 -28.24
N LEU A 6 9.96 29.32 -27.91
CA LEU A 6 9.31 29.32 -26.59
C LEU A 6 8.43 28.06 -26.37
N ILE A 7 7.72 27.61 -27.42
CA ILE A 7 6.88 26.40 -27.34
C ILE A 7 7.76 25.17 -27.12
N TYR A 8 8.88 25.06 -27.83
CA TYR A 8 9.82 23.93 -27.64
C TYR A 8 10.46 23.93 -26.26
N LEU A 9 10.85 25.09 -25.71
CA LEU A 9 11.39 25.23 -24.36
C LEU A 9 10.36 24.78 -23.30
N GLY A 10 9.10 25.16 -23.44
CA GLY A 10 8.02 24.70 -22.57
C GLY A 10 7.80 23.19 -22.64
N LEU A 11 7.85 22.62 -23.84
CA LEU A 11 7.70 21.17 -24.03
C LEU A 11 8.86 20.37 -23.39
N TYR A 12 10.11 20.86 -23.57
CA TYR A 12 11.28 20.25 -22.94
C TYR A 12 11.21 20.30 -21.41
N ALA A 13 10.76 21.41 -20.84
CA ALA A 13 10.62 21.55 -19.38
C ALA A 13 9.57 20.58 -18.82
N VAL A 14 8.43 20.41 -19.51
CA VAL A 14 7.38 19.47 -19.13
C VAL A 14 7.89 18.02 -19.20
N VAL A 15 8.55 17.65 -20.30
CA VAL A 15 9.10 16.30 -20.48
C VAL A 15 10.18 16.02 -19.42
N ALA A 16 11.09 16.97 -19.17
CA ALA A 16 12.12 16.85 -18.13
C ALA A 16 11.51 16.70 -16.73
N TYR A 17 10.45 17.45 -16.41
CA TYR A 17 9.71 17.33 -15.15
C TYR A 17 9.04 15.96 -15.01
N LEU A 18 8.39 15.46 -16.07
CA LEU A 18 7.75 14.14 -16.06
C LEU A 18 8.77 13.01 -15.90
N LEU A 19 9.93 13.13 -16.57
CA LEU A 19 11.04 12.19 -16.41
C LEU A 19 11.61 12.25 -14.99
N TYR A 20 11.85 13.45 -14.46
CA TYR A 20 12.31 13.63 -13.07
C TYR A 20 11.33 13.00 -12.08
N LYS A 21 10.02 13.24 -12.22
CA LYS A 21 8.99 12.66 -11.37
C LYS A 21 8.96 11.13 -11.49
N LYS A 22 9.13 10.59 -12.70
CA LYS A 22 9.18 9.14 -12.95
C LYS A 22 10.41 8.47 -12.33
N PHE A 23 11.57 9.13 -12.38
CA PHE A 23 12.83 8.59 -11.86
C PHE A 23 13.15 9.04 -10.43
N SER A 24 12.34 9.93 -9.84
CA SER A 24 12.47 10.26 -8.43
C SER A 24 12.13 9.06 -7.57
N ASN A 25 13.05 8.65 -6.71
CA ASN A 25 12.82 7.59 -5.70
C ASN A 25 12.08 8.09 -4.45
N LYS A 26 11.71 9.37 -4.42
CA LYS A 26 10.95 9.95 -3.30
C LYS A 26 9.47 9.65 -3.47
N VAL A 27 8.84 9.13 -2.43
CA VAL A 27 7.39 8.93 -2.35
C VAL A 27 6.72 10.22 -1.88
N SER A 28 5.62 10.60 -2.50
CA SER A 28 4.73 11.63 -1.96
C SER A 28 3.66 11.02 -1.07
N VAL A 29 3.12 11.83 -0.17
CA VAL A 29 2.01 11.40 0.71
C VAL A 29 0.81 10.91 -0.10
N ALA A 30 0.49 11.59 -1.21
CA ALA A 30 -0.61 11.20 -2.10
C ALA A 30 -0.39 9.80 -2.71
N GLU A 31 0.82 9.52 -3.21
CA GLU A 31 1.16 8.20 -3.76
C GLU A 31 1.11 7.09 -2.69
N ALA A 32 1.54 7.37 -1.46
CA ALA A 32 1.45 6.41 -0.37
C ALA A 32 -0.01 6.12 0.02
N LYS A 33 -0.87 7.14 0.10
CA LYS A 33 -2.31 6.98 0.35
C LYS A 33 -3.00 6.19 -0.78
N GLU A 34 -2.59 6.39 -2.03
CA GLU A 34 -3.09 5.62 -3.16
C GLU A 34 -2.77 4.12 -3.02
N VAL A 35 -1.53 3.77 -2.64
CA VAL A 35 -1.15 2.37 -2.35
C VAL A 35 -2.00 1.78 -1.23
N LEU A 36 -2.31 2.55 -0.18
CA LEU A 36 -3.18 2.11 0.92
C LEU A 36 -4.61 1.83 0.44
N ASN A 37 -5.15 2.70 -0.43
CA ASN A 37 -6.47 2.51 -1.03
C ASN A 37 -6.50 1.30 -1.98
N ASP A 38 -5.46 1.11 -2.79
CA ASP A 38 -5.33 -0.06 -3.67
C ASP A 38 -5.22 -1.36 -2.87
N TRP A 39 -4.48 -1.34 -1.77
CA TRP A 39 -4.38 -2.48 -0.86
C TRP A 39 -5.77 -2.86 -0.30
N LYS A 40 -6.54 -1.87 0.20
CA LYS A 40 -7.91 -2.11 0.68
C LYS A 40 -8.81 -2.67 -0.42
N LYS A 41 -8.80 -2.07 -1.60
CA LYS A 41 -9.60 -2.52 -2.75
C LYS A 41 -9.28 -3.96 -3.14
N ASN A 42 -8.00 -4.32 -3.22
CA ASN A 42 -7.55 -5.68 -3.52
C ASN A 42 -7.91 -6.66 -2.40
N PHE A 43 -7.86 -6.22 -1.14
CA PHE A 43 -8.27 -7.00 0.01
C PHE A 43 -9.76 -7.33 -0.02
N ASP A 44 -10.61 -6.32 -0.16
CA ASP A 44 -12.07 -6.46 -0.15
C ASP A 44 -12.58 -7.27 -1.35
N SER A 45 -11.93 -7.15 -2.50
CA SER A 45 -12.25 -7.96 -3.69
C SER A 45 -11.59 -9.33 -3.72
N LYS A 46 -10.79 -9.67 -2.70
CA LYS A 46 -9.98 -10.91 -2.64
C LYS A 46 -9.08 -11.09 -3.88
N ASN A 47 -8.60 -9.99 -4.45
CA ASN A 47 -7.71 -9.99 -5.60
C ASN A 47 -6.28 -10.34 -5.15
N LEU A 48 -5.94 -11.62 -5.19
CA LEU A 48 -4.68 -12.16 -4.71
C LEU A 48 -3.46 -11.53 -5.41
N ASP A 49 -3.48 -11.49 -6.74
CA ASP A 49 -2.35 -10.94 -7.50
C ASP A 49 -2.21 -9.43 -7.26
N GLY A 50 -3.33 -8.72 -7.18
CA GLY A 50 -3.34 -7.29 -6.90
C GLY A 50 -2.74 -6.97 -5.54
N ILE A 51 -3.16 -7.67 -4.48
CA ILE A 51 -2.68 -7.40 -3.12
C ILE A 51 -1.19 -7.76 -2.96
N VAL A 52 -0.74 -8.87 -3.53
CA VAL A 52 0.67 -9.27 -3.50
C VAL A 52 1.55 -8.27 -4.27
N ASN A 53 1.06 -7.73 -5.39
CA ASN A 53 1.76 -6.73 -6.19
C ASN A 53 1.85 -5.34 -5.53
N ASN A 54 1.11 -5.07 -4.46
CA ASN A 54 1.32 -3.88 -3.63
C ASN A 54 2.63 -3.94 -2.81
N TYR A 55 3.15 -5.13 -2.51
CA TYR A 55 4.40 -5.29 -1.75
C TYR A 55 5.63 -5.29 -2.66
N SER A 56 6.78 -4.87 -2.12
CA SER A 56 8.06 -5.09 -2.77
C SER A 56 8.40 -6.59 -2.80
N GLN A 57 9.37 -6.98 -3.64
CA GLN A 57 9.78 -8.39 -3.78
C GLN A 57 10.23 -8.99 -2.45
N ASP A 58 10.90 -8.21 -1.62
CA ASP A 58 11.44 -8.52 -0.30
C ASP A 58 10.60 -7.92 0.84
N GLY A 59 9.34 -7.58 0.57
CA GLY A 59 8.44 -6.95 1.53
C GLY A 59 8.25 -7.78 2.79
N ILE A 60 8.03 -7.10 3.91
CA ILE A 60 7.79 -7.75 5.22
C ILE A 60 6.35 -7.47 5.65
N LEU A 61 5.62 -8.52 6.00
CA LEU A 61 4.31 -8.44 6.62
C LEU A 61 4.37 -9.05 8.02
N VAL A 62 4.20 -8.22 9.05
CA VAL A 62 3.86 -8.66 10.41
C VAL A 62 2.34 -8.72 10.48
N SER A 63 1.77 -9.90 10.38
CA SER A 63 0.34 -10.07 10.22
C SER A 63 -0.43 -10.00 11.54
N THR A 64 -1.71 -9.62 11.50
CA THR A 64 -2.59 -9.57 12.69
C THR A 64 -2.82 -10.95 13.29
N PHE A 65 -2.90 -11.97 12.45
CA PHE A 65 -3.35 -13.32 12.82
C PHE A 65 -2.29 -14.40 12.63
N GLY A 66 -1.03 -14.03 12.49
CA GLY A 66 0.02 -15.01 12.21
C GLY A 66 1.42 -14.45 12.43
N ASP A 67 2.36 -15.02 11.71
CA ASP A 67 3.78 -14.79 11.86
C ASP A 67 4.31 -13.56 11.12
N ILE A 68 5.62 -13.36 11.21
CA ILE A 68 6.37 -12.42 10.38
C ILE A 68 6.68 -13.11 9.06
N LEU A 69 6.20 -12.53 7.96
CA LEU A 69 6.34 -13.07 6.61
C LEU A 69 7.28 -12.18 5.79
N THR A 70 8.23 -12.78 5.10
CA THR A 70 9.20 -12.06 4.27
C THR A 70 9.11 -12.54 2.83
N GLY A 71 9.00 -11.57 1.92
CA GLY A 71 8.90 -11.80 0.48
C GLY A 71 7.49 -12.11 -0.02
N ARG A 72 7.26 -11.84 -1.31
CA ARG A 72 5.94 -11.96 -1.93
C ARG A 72 5.35 -13.37 -1.85
N GLU A 73 6.15 -14.40 -1.94
CA GLU A 73 5.64 -15.78 -1.89
C GLU A 73 5.03 -16.11 -0.53
N ALA A 74 5.73 -15.79 0.58
CA ALA A 74 5.19 -16.00 1.92
C ALA A 74 3.94 -15.14 2.18
N ILE A 75 3.94 -13.90 1.70
CA ILE A 75 2.79 -12.99 1.77
C ILE A 75 1.62 -13.54 0.95
N LYS A 76 1.87 -14.11 -0.22
CA LYS A 76 0.85 -14.74 -1.08
C LYS A 76 0.17 -15.91 -0.37
N GLU A 77 0.94 -16.81 0.21
CA GLU A 77 0.40 -17.97 0.95
C GLU A 77 -0.50 -17.52 2.13
N TYR A 78 -0.08 -16.49 2.84
CA TYR A 78 -0.90 -15.90 3.91
C TYR A 78 -2.26 -15.40 3.39
N PHE A 79 -2.27 -14.64 2.27
CA PHE A 79 -3.52 -14.13 1.71
C PHE A 79 -4.39 -15.24 1.11
N ILE A 80 -3.81 -16.31 0.54
CA ILE A 80 -4.57 -17.49 0.10
C ILE A 80 -5.37 -18.07 1.28
N GLY A 81 -4.74 -18.18 2.46
CA GLY A 81 -5.40 -18.65 3.67
C GLY A 81 -6.48 -17.68 4.17
N LEU A 82 -6.14 -16.39 4.25
CA LEU A 82 -7.03 -15.36 4.78
C LEU A 82 -8.27 -15.15 3.89
N PHE A 83 -8.12 -15.21 2.57
CA PHE A 83 -9.21 -15.02 1.60
C PHE A 83 -10.26 -16.17 1.58
N LYS A 84 -9.99 -17.29 2.29
CA LYS A 84 -11.00 -18.33 2.52
C LYS A 84 -12.07 -17.91 3.52
N LYS A 85 -11.84 -16.85 4.33
CA LYS A 85 -12.84 -16.34 5.26
C LYS A 85 -14.04 -15.76 4.51
N ASP A 86 -15.24 -16.08 4.96
CA ASP A 86 -16.49 -15.57 4.39
C ASP A 86 -16.69 -14.09 4.77
N LYS A 87 -17.28 -13.32 3.86
CA LYS A 87 -17.62 -11.90 4.04
C LYS A 87 -16.42 -11.05 4.54
N LEU A 88 -15.21 -11.42 4.13
CA LEU A 88 -14.00 -10.73 4.53
C LEU A 88 -13.95 -9.32 3.92
N SER A 89 -13.76 -8.33 4.77
CA SER A 89 -13.52 -6.94 4.38
C SER A 89 -12.67 -6.22 5.42
N VAL A 90 -12.19 -5.03 5.07
CA VAL A 90 -11.45 -4.15 5.99
C VAL A 90 -11.97 -2.72 5.88
N ASP A 91 -12.15 -2.04 7.02
CA ASP A 91 -12.54 -0.65 7.09
C ASP A 91 -11.48 0.17 7.82
N TYR A 92 -11.01 1.28 7.21
CA TYR A 92 -10.20 2.26 7.92
C TYR A 92 -11.08 3.03 8.89
N LEU A 93 -10.64 3.17 10.14
CA LEU A 93 -11.41 3.80 11.21
C LEU A 93 -11.02 5.27 11.44
N ASP A 94 -9.87 5.68 10.90
CA ASP A 94 -9.36 7.05 11.01
C ASP A 94 -8.55 7.42 9.77
N GLU A 95 -8.26 8.70 9.63
CA GLU A 95 -7.24 9.18 8.69
C GLU A 95 -5.86 8.76 9.19
N PRO A 96 -4.98 8.24 8.30
CA PRO A 96 -3.67 7.79 8.72
C PRO A 96 -2.79 8.96 9.19
N GLN A 97 -2.09 8.75 10.29
CA GLN A 97 -0.95 9.57 10.66
C GLN A 97 0.19 9.33 9.68
N VAL A 98 0.80 10.40 9.23
CA VAL A 98 1.83 10.38 8.18
C VAL A 98 3.19 10.77 8.76
N MET A 99 4.21 9.98 8.45
CA MET A 99 5.60 10.30 8.75
C MET A 99 6.46 10.12 7.49
N GLU A 100 7.24 11.14 7.15
CA GLU A 100 8.25 11.05 6.09
C GLU A 100 9.60 10.62 6.67
N LEU A 101 10.24 9.65 6.04
CA LEU A 101 11.54 9.14 6.48
C LEU A 101 12.41 8.77 5.28
N ASN A 102 13.45 9.56 5.03
CA ASN A 102 14.46 9.27 4.00
C ASN A 102 13.89 8.81 2.64
N GLY A 103 12.88 9.54 2.14
CA GLY A 103 12.25 9.26 0.85
C GLY A 103 11.18 8.15 0.89
N ALA A 104 10.93 7.56 2.04
CA ALA A 104 9.78 6.68 2.30
C ALA A 104 8.68 7.44 3.05
N ILE A 105 7.45 6.94 2.98
CA ILE A 105 6.31 7.42 3.76
C ILE A 105 5.83 6.29 4.66
N THR A 106 5.64 6.59 5.93
CA THR A 106 4.92 5.72 6.87
C THR A 106 3.51 6.23 7.07
N LEU A 107 2.52 5.34 6.94
CA LEU A 107 1.11 5.57 7.23
C LEU A 107 0.70 4.68 8.39
N THR A 108 0.23 5.27 9.48
CA THR A 108 -0.15 4.55 10.71
C THR A 108 -1.56 4.93 11.12
N GLY A 109 -2.37 3.96 11.52
CA GLY A 109 -3.75 4.20 11.93
C GLY A 109 -4.45 2.97 12.47
N LEU A 110 -5.76 3.05 12.49
CA LEU A 110 -6.65 1.98 12.91
C LEU A 110 -7.48 1.48 11.74
N TYR A 111 -7.68 0.18 11.67
CA TYR A 111 -8.63 -0.46 10.77
C TYR A 111 -9.36 -1.60 11.49
N GLN A 112 -10.43 -2.08 10.90
CA GLN A 112 -11.22 -3.17 11.41
C GLN A 112 -11.37 -4.22 10.34
N PHE A 113 -10.95 -5.44 10.62
CA PHE A 113 -11.28 -6.60 9.81
C PHE A 113 -12.67 -7.10 10.17
N ASN A 114 -13.48 -7.37 9.16
CA ASN A 114 -14.78 -7.96 9.31
C ASN A 114 -14.80 -9.29 8.54
N TYR A 115 -15.30 -10.35 9.14
CA TYR A 115 -15.49 -11.64 8.48
C TYR A 115 -16.57 -12.46 9.18
N SER A 116 -17.11 -13.46 8.48
CA SER A 116 -18.06 -14.42 9.08
C SER A 116 -17.32 -15.69 9.45
N GLU A 117 -17.57 -16.16 10.67
CA GLU A 117 -17.09 -17.43 11.17
C GLU A 117 -18.24 -18.19 11.82
N ASN A 118 -18.53 -19.41 11.33
CA ASN A 118 -19.67 -20.21 11.76
C ASN A 118 -21.03 -19.47 11.69
N GLY A 119 -21.20 -18.64 10.65
CA GLY A 119 -22.42 -17.85 10.42
C GLY A 119 -22.53 -16.58 11.29
N LYS A 120 -21.57 -16.32 12.18
CA LYS A 120 -21.53 -15.14 13.03
C LYS A 120 -20.50 -14.12 12.52
N MET A 121 -20.88 -12.86 12.45
CA MET A 121 -19.94 -11.77 12.12
C MET A 121 -18.96 -11.55 13.27
N THR A 122 -17.69 -11.48 12.90
CA THR A 122 -16.56 -11.18 13.79
C THR A 122 -15.89 -9.90 13.29
N ASN A 123 -15.61 -8.99 14.21
CA ASN A 123 -14.98 -7.71 13.95
C ASN A 123 -13.71 -7.61 14.79
N VAL A 124 -12.58 -7.40 14.14
CA VAL A 124 -11.27 -7.30 14.81
C VAL A 124 -10.65 -5.94 14.54
N LYS A 125 -10.74 -5.06 15.53
CA LYS A 125 -10.05 -3.78 15.50
C LYS A 125 -8.56 -3.99 15.62
N SER A 126 -7.78 -3.34 14.76
CA SER A 126 -6.34 -3.52 14.69
C SER A 126 -5.64 -2.19 14.43
N ARG A 127 -4.37 -2.10 14.87
CA ARG A 127 -3.45 -1.04 14.51
C ARG A 127 -2.72 -1.44 13.23
N TYR A 128 -2.40 -0.48 12.39
CA TYR A 128 -1.53 -0.72 11.25
C TYR A 128 -0.42 0.30 11.12
N SER A 129 0.67 -0.12 10.50
CA SER A 129 1.70 0.75 9.95
C SER A 129 2.12 0.21 8.60
N PHE A 130 2.02 1.04 7.55
CA PHE A 130 2.53 0.75 6.22
C PHE A 130 3.72 1.65 5.95
N ILE A 131 4.83 1.08 5.50
CA ILE A 131 5.99 1.83 5.02
C ILE A 131 6.04 1.67 3.52
N CYS A 132 5.87 2.79 2.81
CA CYS A 132 5.85 2.86 1.36
C CYS A 132 7.14 3.45 0.82
N LYS A 133 7.74 2.82 -0.18
CA LYS A 133 8.95 3.27 -0.87
C LYS A 133 8.79 3.16 -2.37
N LYS A 134 9.37 4.11 -3.11
CA LYS A 134 9.36 4.09 -4.58
C LYS A 134 10.61 3.38 -5.10
N THR A 135 10.41 2.47 -6.03
CA THR A 135 11.48 1.76 -6.75
C THR A 135 11.10 1.71 -8.22
N ASN A 136 11.98 2.18 -9.10
CA ASN A 136 11.76 2.22 -10.54
C ASN A 136 10.42 2.89 -10.95
N GLY A 137 10.09 4.00 -10.27
CA GLY A 137 8.90 4.80 -10.56
C GLY A 137 7.58 4.24 -10.01
N LYS A 138 7.58 3.08 -9.36
CA LYS A 138 6.40 2.48 -8.71
C LYS A 138 6.58 2.48 -7.20
N VAL A 139 5.49 2.78 -6.47
CA VAL A 139 5.46 2.73 -5.01
C VAL A 139 5.03 1.36 -4.55
N TYR A 140 5.75 0.82 -3.58
CA TYR A 140 5.49 -0.48 -2.95
C TYR A 140 5.42 -0.36 -1.43
N ILE A 141 4.66 -1.24 -0.81
CA ILE A 141 4.74 -1.52 0.62
C ILE A 141 6.01 -2.35 0.85
N ILE A 142 6.99 -1.77 1.54
CA ILE A 142 8.22 -2.48 1.92
C ILE A 142 8.06 -3.14 3.28
N LYS A 143 7.18 -2.62 4.14
CA LYS A 143 6.81 -3.23 5.41
C LYS A 143 5.38 -2.87 5.79
N GLN A 144 4.65 -3.87 6.24
CA GLN A 144 3.38 -3.69 6.93
C GLN A 144 3.47 -4.34 8.30
N HIS A 145 3.00 -3.64 9.33
CA HIS A 145 2.72 -4.22 10.63
C HIS A 145 1.23 -4.08 10.95
N SER A 146 0.66 -5.14 11.44
CA SER A 146 -0.70 -5.17 11.94
C SER A 146 -0.76 -5.92 13.28
N SER A 147 -1.51 -5.39 14.24
CA SER A 147 -1.73 -6.02 15.54
C SER A 147 -3.10 -5.66 16.08
N VAL A 148 -3.70 -6.59 16.82
CA VAL A 148 -5.00 -6.36 17.48
C VAL A 148 -4.92 -5.15 18.40
N ALA A 149 -5.92 -4.26 18.30
CA ALA A 149 -6.10 -3.13 19.21
C ALA A 149 -7.08 -3.54 20.31
N ASN A 150 -6.64 -3.47 21.54
CA ASN A 150 -7.50 -3.65 22.72
C ASN A 150 -8.30 -2.39 22.97
#